data_ce4b123e25f2fe5a751e65010f785a12
#
_entry.id   ce4b123e25f2fe5a751e65010f785a12
#
_cell.length_a   1.000
_cell.length_b   1.000
_cell.length_c   1.000
_cell.angle_alpha   90.00
_cell.angle_beta   90.00
_cell.angle_gamma   90.00
#
_symmetry.space_group_name_H-M   'P 1'
#
loop_
_entity.id
_entity.type
_entity.pdbx_description
1 polymer ?
#
loop_
_entity_poly.entity_id
_entity_poly.type
_entity_poly.pdbx_seq_one_letter_code
_entity_poly.pdbx_strand_id
1 'polypeptide(L)'
;EERVVGFMPVEIKDKYAVINNYYIDKDDPDLLAALLREVIRHYAGQYKLQSVTHSRHLSVFAANGFSIIRPWKLYAKMEHRQQETL
;
A
#
# COMPACT_ATOMS: atom_id res chain seq x y z
N GLU A 1 25.71 7.09 10.27
CA GLU A 1 25.59 6.14 9.19
C GLU A 1 24.13 5.96 8.81
N GLU A 2 23.78 6.41 7.62
CA GLU A 2 22.41 6.34 7.16
C GLU A 2 22.09 4.96 6.60
N ARG A 3 20.91 4.51 6.88
CA ARG A 3 20.45 3.21 6.48
C ARG A 3 19.02 3.28 5.99
N VAL A 4 18.75 2.69 4.83
CA VAL A 4 17.40 2.64 4.29
C VAL A 4 16.61 1.59 5.06
N VAL A 5 15.55 2.01 5.74
CA VAL A 5 14.69 1.10 6.51
C VAL A 5 13.39 0.79 5.80
N GLY A 6 13.01 1.63 4.85
CA GLY A 6 11.82 1.35 4.04
C GLY A 6 11.55 2.45 3.04
N PHE A 7 10.85 2.10 1.98
CA PHE A 7 10.33 3.07 1.02
C PHE A 7 9.11 2.47 0.32
N MET A 8 8.25 3.35 -0.14
CA MET A 8 7.00 2.96 -0.75
C MET A 8 6.73 3.83 -1.99
N PRO A 9 7.31 3.45 -3.15
CA PRO A 9 7.11 4.24 -4.37
C PRO A 9 5.67 4.16 -4.84
N VAL A 10 5.17 5.29 -5.34
CA VAL A 10 3.83 5.37 -5.89
C VAL A 10 3.94 5.83 -7.33
N GLU A 11 3.37 5.06 -8.22
CA GLU A 11 3.33 5.38 -9.65
C GLU A 11 1.93 5.88 -10.00
N ILE A 12 1.87 7.04 -10.67
CA ILE A 12 0.58 7.61 -11.09
C ILE A 12 0.32 7.19 -12.53
N LYS A 13 -0.82 6.55 -12.73
CA LYS A 13 -1.28 6.13 -14.05
C LYS A 13 -2.74 6.54 -14.20
N ASP A 14 -2.98 7.62 -14.91
CA ASP A 14 -4.35 8.11 -15.16
C ASP A 14 -5.08 8.36 -13.83
N LYS A 15 -6.11 7.60 -13.53
CA LYS A 15 -6.90 7.76 -12.29
C LYS A 15 -6.34 6.99 -11.11
N TYR A 16 -5.25 6.24 -11.33
CA TYR A 16 -4.75 5.32 -10.33
C TYR A 16 -3.43 5.79 -9.74
N ALA A 17 -3.27 5.58 -8.45
CA ALA A 17 -1.99 5.65 -7.77
C ALA A 17 -1.65 4.23 -7.33
N VAL A 18 -0.51 3.71 -7.78
CA VAL A 18 -0.17 2.30 -7.58
C VAL A 18 1.10 2.18 -6.76
N ILE A 19 1.00 1.54 -5.60
CA ILE A 19 2.16 1.18 -4.79
C ILE A 19 2.74 -0.10 -5.38
N ASN A 20 4.00 -0.04 -5.78
CA ASN A 20 4.68 -1.20 -6.36
C ASN A 20 6.16 -1.18 -5.97
N ASN A 21 6.73 -2.37 -5.77
CA ASN A 21 8.15 -2.52 -5.43
C ASN A 21 8.54 -1.78 -4.14
N TYR A 22 7.66 -1.76 -3.16
CA TYR A 22 7.98 -1.19 -1.86
C TYR A 22 8.93 -2.11 -1.09
N TYR A 23 9.67 -1.53 -0.16
CA TYR A 23 10.62 -2.27 0.67
C TYR A 23 10.45 -1.89 2.14
N ILE A 24 10.41 -2.89 3.00
CA ILE A 24 10.34 -2.70 4.45
C ILE A 24 11.40 -3.58 5.09
N ASP A 25 12.35 -2.95 5.76
CA ASP A 25 13.44 -3.66 6.43
C ASP A 25 12.87 -4.58 7.51
N LYS A 26 13.29 -5.84 7.49
CA LYS A 26 12.87 -6.86 8.46
C LYS A 26 11.36 -7.05 8.52
N ASP A 27 10.64 -6.66 7.47
CA ASP A 27 9.18 -6.74 7.40
C ASP A 27 8.50 -6.11 8.61
N ASP A 28 9.05 -5.01 9.12
CA ASP A 28 8.54 -4.31 10.30
C ASP A 28 7.11 -3.82 10.06
N PRO A 29 6.11 -4.39 10.74
CA PRO A 29 4.72 -4.04 10.47
C PRO A 29 4.37 -2.61 10.89
N ASP A 30 5.01 -2.07 11.90
CA ASP A 30 4.75 -0.70 12.35
C ASP A 30 5.28 0.30 11.34
N LEU A 31 6.47 0.06 10.78
CA LEU A 31 7.01 0.90 9.74
C LEU A 31 6.17 0.81 8.47
N LEU A 32 5.79 -0.40 8.08
CA LEU A 32 4.92 -0.60 6.92
C LEU A 32 3.62 0.18 7.08
N ALA A 33 2.98 0.06 8.23
CA ALA A 33 1.72 0.76 8.50
C ALA A 33 1.91 2.28 8.46
N ALA A 34 3.02 2.79 8.98
CA ALA A 34 3.29 4.22 8.99
C ALA A 34 3.46 4.77 7.57
N LEU A 35 4.25 4.07 6.74
CA LEU A 35 4.43 4.47 5.34
C LEU A 35 3.11 4.40 4.58
N LEU A 36 2.35 3.35 4.80
CA LEU A 36 1.08 3.14 4.13
C LEU A 36 0.09 4.25 4.46
N ARG A 37 0.00 4.63 5.74
CA ARG A 37 -0.88 5.73 6.15
C ARG A 37 -0.51 7.05 5.47
N GLU A 38 0.78 7.33 5.29
CA GLU A 38 1.22 8.54 4.59
C GLU A 38 0.80 8.50 3.12
N VAL A 39 0.95 7.36 2.46
CA VAL A 39 0.53 7.20 1.08
C VAL A 39 -0.99 7.38 0.94
N ILE A 40 -1.75 6.78 1.84
CA ILE A 40 -3.21 6.93 1.85
C ILE A 40 -3.57 8.40 2.00
N ARG A 41 -2.96 9.09 2.94
CA ARG A 41 -3.23 10.50 3.20
C ARG A 41 -2.99 11.37 1.97
N HIS A 42 -1.91 11.10 1.23
CA HIS A 42 -1.56 11.91 0.07
C HIS A 42 -2.38 11.60 -1.17
N TYR A 43 -2.76 10.36 -1.38
CA TYR A 43 -3.27 9.93 -2.69
C TYR A 43 -4.73 9.49 -2.71
N ALA A 44 -5.25 8.95 -1.60
CA ALA A 44 -6.55 8.30 -1.64
C ALA A 44 -7.71 9.25 -1.94
N GLY A 45 -7.54 10.54 -1.70
CA GLY A 45 -8.58 11.54 -1.99
C GLY A 45 -8.66 11.94 -3.46
N GLN A 46 -7.61 11.67 -4.25
CA GLN A 46 -7.52 12.12 -5.64
C GLN A 46 -7.46 10.97 -6.63
N TYR A 47 -7.01 9.81 -6.18
CA TYR A 47 -6.74 8.66 -7.05
C TYR A 47 -7.38 7.41 -6.47
N LYS A 48 -7.65 6.44 -7.34
CA LYS A 48 -7.89 5.08 -6.87
C LYS A 48 -6.56 4.49 -6.48
N LEU A 49 -6.39 4.22 -5.19
CA LEU A 49 -5.12 3.75 -4.66
C LEU A 49 -5.08 2.22 -4.70
N GLN A 50 -4.08 1.69 -5.38
CA GLN A 50 -3.88 0.25 -5.51
C GLN A 50 -2.49 -0.14 -5.05
N SER A 51 -2.30 -1.41 -4.78
CA SER A 51 -1.00 -1.93 -4.37
C SER A 51 -0.79 -3.32 -4.91
N VAL A 52 0.44 -3.61 -5.30
CA VAL A 52 0.89 -4.99 -5.51
C VAL A 52 1.57 -5.39 -4.19
N THR A 53 0.89 -6.20 -3.42
CA THR A 53 1.25 -6.47 -2.02
C THR A 53 1.72 -7.91 -1.86
N HIS A 54 2.87 -8.09 -1.22
CA HIS A 54 3.35 -9.44 -0.91
C HIS A 54 2.41 -10.10 0.09
N SER A 55 2.22 -11.42 -0.07
CA SER A 55 1.29 -12.18 0.76
C SER A 55 1.52 -12.02 2.27
N ARG A 56 2.78 -11.87 2.69
CA ARG A 56 3.08 -11.71 4.11
C ARG A 56 2.66 -10.36 4.70
N HIS A 57 2.31 -9.39 3.84
CA HIS A 57 1.89 -8.06 4.28
C HIS A 57 0.40 -7.79 4.11
N LEU A 58 -0.36 -8.79 3.66
CA LEU A 58 -1.79 -8.59 3.38
C LEU A 58 -2.56 -8.10 4.59
N SER A 59 -2.23 -8.61 5.78
CA SER A 59 -2.96 -8.22 6.99
C SER A 59 -2.77 -6.75 7.34
N VAL A 60 -1.56 -6.21 7.12
CA VAL A 60 -1.30 -4.79 7.39
C VAL A 60 -2.07 -3.90 6.41
N PHE A 61 -2.06 -4.26 5.14
CA PHE A 61 -2.82 -3.52 4.13
C PHE A 61 -4.32 -3.62 4.40
N ALA A 62 -4.82 -4.80 4.73
CA ALA A 62 -6.24 -4.98 5.05
C ALA A 62 -6.66 -4.15 6.26
N ALA A 63 -5.83 -4.08 7.28
CA ALA A 63 -6.10 -3.27 8.47
C ALA A 63 -6.16 -1.78 8.15
N ASN A 64 -5.60 -1.36 7.02
CA ASN A 64 -5.60 0.03 6.58
C ASN A 64 -6.56 0.27 5.41
N GLY A 65 -7.55 -0.58 5.23
CA GLY A 65 -8.65 -0.33 4.31
C GLY A 65 -8.47 -0.88 2.90
N PHE A 66 -7.46 -1.74 2.69
CA PHE A 66 -7.28 -2.37 1.39
C PHE A 66 -8.00 -3.72 1.33
N SER A 67 -8.49 -4.07 0.16
CA SER A 67 -9.05 -5.40 -0.09
C SER A 67 -8.42 -6.00 -1.35
N ILE A 68 -8.35 -7.32 -1.38
CA ILE A 68 -7.79 -8.04 -2.52
C ILE A 68 -8.75 -7.96 -3.69
N ILE A 69 -8.26 -7.49 -4.84
CA ILE A 69 -9.03 -7.51 -6.07
C ILE A 69 -8.53 -8.57 -7.04
N ARG A 70 -7.28 -9.02 -6.90
CA ARG A 70 -6.74 -10.09 -7.69
C ARG A 70 -5.63 -10.81 -6.93
N PRO A 71 -5.82 -12.08 -6.57
CA PRO A 71 -4.75 -12.85 -5.91
C PRO A 71 -3.82 -13.49 -6.93
N TRP A 72 -2.53 -13.56 -6.56
CA TRP A 72 -1.53 -14.36 -7.26
C TRP A 72 -0.88 -15.28 -6.24
N LYS A 73 0.14 -16.01 -6.64
CA LYS A 73 0.76 -16.98 -5.75
C LYS A 73 1.45 -16.35 -4.54
N LEU A 74 2.31 -15.35 -4.78
CA LEU A 74 3.09 -14.71 -3.73
C LEU A 74 2.67 -13.27 -3.46
N TYR A 75 1.80 -12.71 -4.30
CA TYR A 75 1.37 -11.34 -4.24
C TYR A 75 -0.12 -11.26 -4.45
N ALA A 76 -0.69 -10.13 -4.10
CA ALA A 76 -2.08 -9.82 -4.44
C ALA A 76 -2.16 -8.38 -4.90
N LYS A 77 -3.00 -8.14 -5.90
CA LYS A 77 -3.38 -6.76 -6.22
C LYS A 77 -4.48 -6.36 -5.26
N MET A 78 -4.29 -5.23 -4.61
CA MET A 78 -5.22 -4.72 -3.61
C MET A 78 -5.66 -3.32 -3.98
N GLU A 79 -6.82 -2.95 -3.51
CA GLU A 79 -7.35 -1.60 -3.75
C GLU A 79 -7.86 -1.04 -2.44
N HIS A 80 -7.51 0.22 -2.19
CA HIS A 80 -7.97 0.93 -1.01
C HIS A 80 -9.45 1.28 -1.16
N ARG A 81 -10.21 0.95 -0.14
CA ARG A 81 -11.63 1.27 -0.11
C ARG A 81 -11.76 2.73 0.31
N GLN A 82 -12.23 3.57 -0.60
CA GLN A 82 -12.53 4.94 -0.25
C GLN A 82 -13.72 4.97 0.68
N GLN A 83 -13.54 5.58 1.86
CA GLN A 83 -14.67 5.83 2.72
C GLN A 83 -15.51 6.95 2.12
N GLU A 84 -16.75 6.62 1.79
CA GLU A 84 -17.70 7.65 1.46
C GLU A 84 -18.05 8.37 2.75
N THR A 85 -17.70 9.64 2.79
CA THR A 85 -18.20 10.49 3.87
C THR A 85 -19.62 10.90 3.51
N LEU A 86 -20.50 10.49 4.33
CA LEU A 86 -21.90 10.93 4.23
C LEU A 86 -22.06 12.30 4.87
#